data_c139fbfac81d93c0fc4b8fd9c5fe7ed6
#
_entry.id   c139fbfac81d93c0fc4b8fd9c5fe7ed6
#
_cell.length_a   1.000
_cell.length_b   1.000
_cell.length_c   1.000
_cell.angle_alpha   90.00
_cell.angle_beta   90.00
_cell.angle_gamma   90.00
#
_symmetry.space_group_name_H-M   'P 1'
#
loop_
_entity.id
_entity.type
_entity.pdbx_description
1 polymer ?
#
loop_
_entity_poly.entity_id
_entity_poly.type
_entity_poly.pdbx_seq_one_letter_code
_entity_poly.pdbx_strand_id
1 'polypeptide(L)'
;MNIGKLGVWYFFDKLSATESAESAIRIEQLGYSTLWIPETIGKSPMVQSSWLLSNTKTLNLATGIANIYHREPGVTLAAQKSLAEQSNNRFLLGLGVSHTRIV
;
A
#
# COMPACT_ATOMS: atom_id res chain seq x y z
N MET A 1 -13.05 2.95 -7.83
CA MET A 1 -12.68 3.00 -6.39
C MET A 1 -12.85 4.41 -5.88
N ASN A 2 -13.48 4.56 -4.72
CA ASN A 2 -13.60 5.85 -4.06
C ASN A 2 -12.52 5.97 -2.98
N ILE A 3 -11.58 6.87 -3.16
CA ILE A 3 -10.49 7.06 -2.20
C ILE A 3 -10.87 7.92 -0.99
N GLY A 4 -12.08 8.51 -1.00
CA GLY A 4 -12.60 9.29 0.11
C GLY A 4 -11.95 10.66 0.24
N LYS A 5 -12.27 11.35 1.35
CA LYS A 5 -11.79 12.71 1.59
C LYS A 5 -10.50 12.76 2.39
N LEU A 6 -10.30 11.81 3.31
CA LEU A 6 -9.15 11.80 4.21
C LEU A 6 -8.39 10.49 4.11
N GLY A 7 -7.08 10.61 3.99
CA GLY A 7 -6.19 9.48 3.98
C GLY A 7 -5.04 9.68 4.95
N VAL A 8 -4.31 8.61 5.20
CA VAL A 8 -3.11 8.61 6.03
C VAL A 8 -1.95 8.14 5.17
N TRP A 9 -0.81 8.82 5.24
CA TRP A 9 0.44 8.35 4.66
C TRP A 9 1.34 7.89 5.79
N TYR A 10 1.82 6.63 5.72
CA TYR A 10 2.67 6.08 6.77
C TYR A 10 3.52 4.94 6.23
N PHE A 11 4.65 4.69 6.84
CA PHE A 11 5.52 3.56 6.53
C PHE A 11 5.66 2.67 7.76
N PHE A 12 5.72 1.37 7.52
CA PHE A 12 5.64 0.36 8.58
C PHE A 12 6.94 -0.41 8.79
N ASP A 13 8.07 0.13 8.35
CA ASP A 13 9.35 -0.57 8.34
C ASP A 13 9.78 -1.09 9.71
N LYS A 14 9.45 -0.36 10.77
CA LYS A 14 9.84 -0.72 12.13
C LYS A 14 8.80 -1.59 12.86
N LEU A 15 7.69 -1.86 12.22
CA LEU A 15 6.61 -2.64 12.83
C LEU A 15 6.65 -4.08 12.34
N SER A 16 6.26 -5.02 13.21
CA SER A 16 6.05 -6.40 12.81
C SER A 16 4.81 -6.51 11.91
N ALA A 17 4.63 -7.67 11.28
CA ALA A 17 3.43 -7.91 10.48
C ALA A 17 2.16 -7.75 11.30
N THR A 18 2.15 -8.29 12.51
CA THR A 18 1.01 -8.18 13.42
C THR A 18 0.73 -6.74 13.81
N GLU A 19 1.78 -6.00 14.19
CA GLU A 19 1.64 -4.58 14.54
C GLU A 19 1.17 -3.73 13.36
N SER A 20 1.68 -4.02 12.16
CA SER A 20 1.24 -3.32 10.95
C SER A 20 -0.24 -3.56 10.68
N ALA A 21 -0.70 -4.80 10.80
CA ALA A 21 -2.10 -5.15 10.61
C ALA A 21 -2.99 -4.44 11.64
N GLU A 22 -2.58 -4.42 12.91
CA GLU A 22 -3.31 -3.74 13.98
C GLU A 22 -3.40 -2.24 13.70
N SER A 23 -2.33 -1.63 13.22
CA SER A 23 -2.31 -0.21 12.87
C SER A 23 -3.27 0.09 11.73
N ALA A 24 -3.29 -0.74 10.69
CA ALA A 24 -4.20 -0.57 9.57
C ALA A 24 -5.66 -0.71 10.01
N ILE A 25 -5.97 -1.69 10.84
CA ILE A 25 -7.31 -1.87 11.41
C ILE A 25 -7.71 -0.63 12.21
N ARG A 26 -6.80 -0.08 12.98
CA ARG A 26 -7.06 1.13 13.76
C ARG A 26 -7.35 2.33 12.87
N ILE A 27 -6.59 2.50 11.79
CA ILE A 27 -6.81 3.56 10.80
C ILE A 27 -8.20 3.42 10.18
N GLU A 28 -8.58 2.19 9.84
CA GLU A 28 -9.91 1.90 9.30
C GLU A 28 -11.01 2.25 10.30
N GLN A 29 -10.85 1.85 11.56
CA GLN A 29 -11.81 2.12 12.63
C GLN A 29 -11.97 3.62 12.90
N LEU A 30 -10.91 4.39 12.70
CA LEU A 30 -10.95 5.85 12.88
C LEU A 30 -11.66 6.58 11.73
N GLY A 31 -12.04 5.86 10.68
CA GLY A 31 -12.82 6.43 9.58
C GLY A 31 -12.02 6.94 8.40
N TYR A 32 -10.71 6.73 8.37
CA TYR A 32 -9.90 7.10 7.21
C TYR A 32 -10.22 6.15 6.05
N SER A 33 -10.30 6.70 4.85
CA SER A 33 -10.69 5.94 3.65
C SER A 33 -9.53 5.22 3.00
N THR A 34 -8.35 5.80 3.06
CA THR A 34 -7.18 5.31 2.31
C THR A 34 -5.92 5.42 3.14
N LEU A 35 -5.12 4.36 3.10
CA LEU A 35 -3.77 4.33 3.67
C LEU A 35 -2.77 4.31 2.52
N TRP A 36 -1.90 5.31 2.47
CA TRP A 36 -0.86 5.46 1.46
C TRP A 36 0.47 5.00 2.04
N ILE A 37 1.11 4.04 1.37
CA ILE A 37 2.41 3.52 1.81
C ILE A 37 3.48 3.76 0.74
N PRO A 38 4.70 4.12 1.15
CA PRO A 38 5.78 4.40 0.20
C PRO A 38 6.62 3.18 -0.13
N GLU A 39 7.41 3.31 -1.19
CA GLU A 39 8.55 2.42 -1.43
C GLU A 39 9.61 2.70 -0.39
N THR A 40 10.08 1.67 0.30
CA THR A 40 11.16 1.79 1.28
C THR A 40 12.18 0.67 1.05
N ILE A 41 13.32 0.76 1.72
CA ILE A 41 14.32 -0.30 1.65
C ILE A 41 13.89 -1.50 2.48
N GLY A 42 13.17 -1.26 3.57
CA GLY A 42 12.86 -2.28 4.56
C GLY A 42 11.68 -3.18 4.23
N LYS A 43 10.73 -2.71 3.44
CA LYS A 43 9.53 -3.48 3.12
C LYS A 43 9.07 -3.24 1.68
N SER A 44 8.58 -4.31 1.04
CA SER A 44 7.98 -4.20 -0.28
C SER A 44 6.58 -3.59 -0.17
N PRO A 45 6.27 -2.51 -0.87
CA PRO A 45 4.93 -1.93 -0.82
C PRO A 45 3.86 -2.85 -1.40
N MET A 46 4.21 -3.71 -2.35
CA MET A 46 3.25 -4.66 -2.93
C MET A 46 2.90 -5.77 -1.95
N VAL A 47 3.91 -6.37 -1.32
CA VAL A 47 3.70 -7.41 -0.32
C VAL A 47 3.00 -6.84 0.91
N GLN A 48 3.43 -5.67 1.36
CA GLN A 48 2.83 -4.99 2.49
C GLN A 48 1.35 -4.66 2.22
N SER A 49 1.04 -4.19 1.00
CA SER A 49 -0.35 -3.90 0.62
C SER A 49 -1.21 -5.14 0.69
N SER A 50 -0.71 -6.28 0.20
CA SER A 50 -1.46 -7.55 0.27
C SER A 50 -1.79 -7.91 1.71
N TRP A 51 -0.80 -7.82 2.60
CA TRP A 51 -0.98 -8.12 4.02
C TRP A 51 -2.03 -7.19 4.67
N LEU A 52 -1.90 -5.89 4.44
CA LEU A 52 -2.81 -4.91 5.04
C LEU A 52 -4.23 -5.02 4.46
N LEU A 53 -4.36 -5.26 3.16
CA LEU A 53 -5.66 -5.49 2.54
C LEU A 53 -6.35 -6.73 3.09
N SER A 54 -5.57 -7.79 3.37
CA SER A 54 -6.11 -9.03 3.93
C SER A 54 -6.63 -8.88 5.36
N ASN A 55 -6.13 -7.89 6.07
CA ASN A 55 -6.49 -7.66 7.48
C ASN A 55 -7.48 -6.52 7.68
N THR A 56 -7.97 -5.92 6.60
CA THR A 56 -8.95 -4.83 6.65
C THR A 56 -10.14 -5.18 5.77
N LYS A 57 -11.25 -4.45 5.94
CA LYS A 57 -12.50 -4.74 5.22
C LYS A 57 -12.85 -3.70 4.18
N THR A 58 -12.66 -2.43 4.50
CA THR A 58 -13.09 -1.30 3.67
C THR A 58 -11.98 -0.33 3.34
N LEU A 59 -10.87 -0.40 4.06
CA LEU A 59 -9.74 0.51 3.86
C LEU A 59 -9.12 0.30 2.49
N ASN A 60 -8.92 1.38 1.75
CA ASN A 60 -8.18 1.35 0.49
C ASN A 60 -6.69 1.44 0.80
N LEU A 61 -5.89 0.69 0.09
CA LEU A 61 -4.43 0.78 0.13
C LEU A 61 -3.93 1.40 -1.16
N ALA A 62 -3.01 2.34 -1.04
CA ALA A 62 -2.41 2.98 -2.20
C ALA A 62 -0.90 3.07 -1.99
N THR A 63 -0.15 2.98 -3.07
CA THR A 63 1.29 3.24 -3.00
C THR A 63 1.54 4.73 -3.24
N GLY A 64 2.23 5.32 -2.35
CA GLY A 64 2.61 6.72 -2.47
C GLY A 64 4.09 6.89 -2.14
N ILE A 65 4.91 6.49 -3.05
CA ILE A 65 4.80 5.90 -4.39
C ILE A 65 5.50 4.53 -4.44
N ALA A 66 5.16 3.72 -5.47
CA ALA A 66 5.97 2.57 -5.83
C ALA A 66 6.99 3.04 -6.88
N ASN A 67 8.25 2.63 -6.71
CA ASN A 67 9.34 3.09 -7.56
C ASN A 67 9.29 2.39 -8.92
N ILE A 68 9.23 3.17 -9.99
CA ILE A 68 9.14 2.64 -11.35
C ILE A 68 10.38 1.86 -11.79
N TYR A 69 11.52 2.10 -11.13
CA TYR A 69 12.78 1.45 -11.48
C TYR A 69 13.01 0.10 -10.80
N HIS A 70 12.26 -0.21 -9.76
CA HIS A 70 12.45 -1.43 -8.98
C HIS A 70 11.84 -2.68 -9.62
N ARG A 71 10.93 -2.51 -10.57
CA ARG A 71 10.20 -3.61 -11.18
C ARG A 71 10.00 -3.33 -12.66
N GLU A 72 9.98 -4.38 -13.45
CA GLU A 72 9.59 -4.25 -14.85
C GLU A 72 8.10 -3.89 -14.91
N PRO A 73 7.68 -3.12 -15.96
CA PRO A 73 6.28 -2.70 -16.08
C PRO A 73 5.28 -3.85 -16.02
N GLY A 74 5.59 -4.99 -16.64
CA GLY A 74 4.72 -6.16 -16.61
C GLY A 74 4.55 -6.73 -15.21
N VAL A 75 5.62 -6.74 -14.42
CA VAL A 75 5.59 -7.20 -13.02
C VAL A 75 4.74 -6.27 -12.17
N THR A 76 4.90 -4.97 -12.35
CA THR A 76 4.11 -3.96 -11.64
C THR A 76 2.63 -4.09 -11.96
N LEU A 77 2.30 -4.26 -13.24
CA LEU A 77 0.91 -4.42 -13.67
C LEU A 77 0.29 -5.69 -13.10
N ALA A 78 1.03 -6.80 -13.10
CA ALA A 78 0.56 -8.06 -12.52
C ALA A 78 0.29 -7.92 -11.02
N ALA A 79 1.16 -7.23 -10.30
CA ALA A 79 0.97 -6.98 -8.87
C ALA A 79 -0.29 -6.14 -8.64
N GLN A 80 -0.48 -5.09 -9.43
CA GLN A 80 -1.66 -4.23 -9.33
C GLN A 80 -2.95 -5.02 -9.55
N LYS A 81 -2.98 -5.86 -10.58
CA LYS A 81 -4.15 -6.69 -10.88
C LYS A 81 -4.45 -7.68 -9.77
N SER A 82 -3.42 -8.32 -9.24
CA SER A 82 -3.56 -9.31 -8.14
C SER A 82 -4.10 -8.64 -6.88
N LEU A 83 -3.56 -7.48 -6.54
CA LEU A 83 -3.99 -6.75 -5.34
C LEU A 83 -5.42 -6.22 -5.48
N ALA A 84 -5.79 -5.75 -6.66
CA ALA A 84 -7.15 -5.31 -6.92
C ALA A 84 -8.14 -6.47 -6.81
N GLU A 85 -7.81 -7.61 -7.39
CA GLU A 85 -8.66 -8.80 -7.34
C GLU A 85 -8.83 -9.32 -5.92
N GLN A 86 -7.73 -9.47 -5.20
CA GLN A 86 -7.73 -9.99 -3.83
C GLN A 86 -8.55 -9.12 -2.88
N SER A 87 -8.58 -7.83 -3.10
CA SER A 87 -9.15 -6.84 -2.18
C SER A 87 -10.53 -6.31 -2.61
N ASN A 88 -11.12 -6.86 -3.64
CA ASN A 88 -12.34 -6.34 -4.22
C ASN A 88 -12.17 -4.87 -4.63
N ASN A 89 -11.08 -4.61 -5.33
CA ASN A 89 -10.75 -3.31 -5.92
C ASN A 89 -10.48 -2.19 -4.89
N ARG A 90 -9.79 -2.52 -3.81
CA ARG A 90 -9.38 -1.55 -2.78
C ARG A 90 -7.90 -1.17 -2.88
N PHE A 91 -7.25 -1.43 -4.01
CA PHE A 91 -5.84 -1.08 -4.23
C PHE A 91 -5.69 -0.06 -5.35
N LEU A 92 -4.93 1.00 -5.07
CA LEU A 92 -4.56 2.03 -6.04
C LEU A 92 -3.05 2.06 -6.21
N LEU A 93 -2.58 1.90 -7.44
CA LEU A 93 -1.16 1.95 -7.75
C LEU A 93 -0.75 3.40 -8.03
N GLY A 94 0.08 3.96 -7.15
CA GLY A 94 0.73 5.24 -7.37
C GLY A 94 2.19 5.01 -7.73
N LEU A 95 2.62 5.51 -8.87
CA LEU A 95 3.99 5.33 -9.36
C LEU A 95 4.76 6.64 -9.34
N GLY A 96 6.07 6.52 -9.20
CA GLY A 96 6.94 7.68 -9.27
C GLY A 96 8.41 7.29 -9.31
N VAL A 97 9.26 8.31 -9.42
CA VAL A 97 10.70 8.16 -9.28
C VAL A 97 11.03 8.49 -7.84
N SER A 98 11.84 7.65 -7.24
CA SER A 98 12.20 7.85 -5.86
C SER A 98 13.44 8.75 -5.75
N HIS A 99 13.91 8.90 -4.54
CA HIS A 99 15.11 9.59 -4.19
C HIS A 99 16.33 8.91 -4.80
N THR A 100 17.34 9.65 -5.22
CA THR A 100 18.54 9.07 -5.82
C THR A 100 19.25 8.06 -4.92
N ARG A 101 19.11 8.19 -3.61
CA ARG A 101 19.70 7.24 -2.66
C ARG A 101 18.97 5.89 -2.60
N ILE A 102 17.75 5.83 -3.09
CA ILE A 102 16.89 4.64 -3.03
C ILE A 102 16.82 3.95 -4.38
N VAL A 103 17.05 4.69 -5.43
CA VAL A 103 17.02 4.18 -6.82
C VAL A 103 18.28 3.33 -7.18
#